data_616c221873f7e7dc4e4ce53c50226155
#
_entry.id   616c221873f7e7dc4e4ce53c50226155
#
_cell.length_a   1.000
_cell.length_b   1.000
_cell.length_c   1.000
_cell.angle_alpha   90.00
_cell.angle_beta   90.00
_cell.angle_gamma   90.00
#
_symmetry.space_group_name_H-M   'P 1'
#
loop_
_entity.id
_entity.type
_entity.pdbx_description
1 polymer ?
#
loop_
_entity_poly.entity_id
_entity_poly.type
_entity_poly.pdbx_seq_one_letter_code
_entity_poly.pdbx_strand_id
1 'polypeptide(L)'
;MRCFSYLWHTFSFERHSFATLRGYLLIMKLTHLLYTSAALAALPLAAFAQGNPSRPNLVFIMADQFRGDALDCLQQEPVQTPHLDQLASEGILFTEAVSSYPVSSPARAMLMTGMYPMANGVTGNCNSLNTPYGVELSTEAVCWSDVLKQAGYATAYIGKWHLDAPHPPYVDTYNNRGAVAWNEWCPPERRHGFDRWIAYGTYDNHLHPMYWDTLAGRDEFHYVNQWGPVYEADRAIEFIRTESVQSDRPFALVVSMNPPHTGYELVPDKYKRLYDSLDVEALARQKPYIPEKGTPEGDYFRANIRNYYACITGVDEQVGRIVQALKDCGLFENTLLVFTSDHGVCMGGHGVEGKNVFYEEAMRIPMICCWKGRLHPQRSDLPVAFADLYPTLLSLMGRKAEIPSTVQTHDWSRYFLQEQIQTPEDAFQPYYYCEPSDPTSGRRGIRTARYTYVVDVQKGKVTQTWLYDRTTDPGQLHNVAESQPARCDSLRQTLIQWLGKTHDPFVKYLTH
;
A
#
# COMPACT_ATOMS: atom_id res chain seq x y z
N MET A 1 64.28 -19.33 34.49
CA MET A 1 65.01 -20.37 35.30
C MET A 1 64.84 -21.69 34.59
N ARG A 2 65.97 -22.20 34.16
CA ARG A 2 66.42 -23.61 34.05
C ARG A 2 65.48 -24.54 33.23
N CYS A 3 65.97 -25.21 32.26
CA CYS A 3 67.24 -25.84 31.80
C CYS A 3 66.88 -27.23 31.27
N PHE A 4 67.29 -27.53 30.03
CA PHE A 4 68.17 -28.66 29.64
C PHE A 4 67.54 -30.07 29.87
N SER A 5 67.70 -31.06 29.03
CA SER A 5 68.75 -31.40 28.04
C SER A 5 68.41 -32.70 27.29
N TYR A 6 68.89 -32.79 26.07
CA TYR A 6 69.65 -33.87 25.39
C TYR A 6 69.28 -35.36 25.63
N LEU A 7 69.08 -36.09 24.54
CA LEU A 7 70.08 -37.13 24.20
C LEU A 7 69.86 -37.67 22.78
N TRP A 8 70.92 -37.66 22.05
CA TRP A 8 71.17 -38.37 20.80
C TRP A 8 71.31 -39.88 21.05
N HIS A 9 70.86 -40.72 20.13
CA HIS A 9 71.59 -41.96 19.77
C HIS A 9 71.41 -42.30 18.29
N THR A 10 72.51 -42.66 17.74
CA THR A 10 72.95 -42.93 16.40
C THR A 10 72.70 -44.37 15.95
N PHE A 11 72.63 -44.51 14.61
CA PHE A 11 72.99 -45.66 13.75
C PHE A 11 72.11 -46.91 13.72
N SER A 12 71.65 -47.30 12.54
CA SER A 12 72.41 -48.05 11.55
C SER A 12 71.67 -48.19 10.21
N PHE A 13 72.44 -48.13 9.15
CA PHE A 13 72.04 -48.39 7.77
C PHE A 13 71.94 -49.90 7.51
N GLU A 14 70.85 -50.39 7.05
CA GLU A 14 70.85 -51.65 6.30
C GLU A 14 69.99 -51.55 5.01
N ARG A 15 70.59 -52.03 3.94
CA ARG A 15 70.07 -52.05 2.58
C ARG A 15 68.85 -53.00 2.47
N HIS A 16 67.69 -52.49 2.12
CA HIS A 16 66.68 -53.32 1.57
C HIS A 16 66.12 -52.71 0.27
N SER A 17 66.34 -53.46 -0.69
CA SER A 17 65.79 -53.78 -1.99
C SER A 17 64.85 -52.77 -2.67
N PHE A 18 65.18 -52.51 -3.95
CA PHE A 18 64.47 -51.71 -4.98
C PHE A 18 63.00 -52.15 -5.23
N ALA A 19 62.46 -53.16 -4.64
CA ALA A 19 61.11 -53.66 -4.84
C ALA A 19 60.06 -52.83 -4.05
N THR A 20 60.43 -52.20 -2.91
CA THR A 20 59.56 -51.41 -2.06
C THR A 20 59.27 -50.01 -2.61
N LEU A 21 60.17 -49.42 -3.41
CA LEU A 21 59.98 -48.11 -3.97
C LEU A 21 58.90 -48.05 -5.10
N ARG A 22 58.75 -49.16 -5.86
CA ARG A 22 57.70 -49.28 -6.89
C ARG A 22 56.30 -49.48 -6.29
N GLY A 23 56.17 -50.12 -5.13
CA GLY A 23 54.95 -50.28 -4.41
C GLY A 23 54.42 -48.94 -3.80
N TYR A 24 55.34 -48.13 -3.27
CA TYR A 24 54.94 -46.81 -2.70
C TYR A 24 54.55 -45.79 -3.78
N LEU A 25 55.22 -45.82 -4.96
CA LEU A 25 54.84 -44.94 -6.11
C LEU A 25 53.48 -45.35 -6.72
N LEU A 26 53.12 -46.62 -6.71
CA LEU A 26 51.83 -47.09 -7.21
C LEU A 26 50.69 -46.76 -6.26
N ILE A 27 50.95 -46.87 -4.91
CA ILE A 27 49.96 -46.51 -3.89
C ILE A 27 49.77 -44.97 -3.85
N MET A 28 50.81 -44.16 -3.98
CA MET A 28 50.66 -42.69 -4.07
C MET A 28 49.93 -42.24 -5.35
N LYS A 29 50.10 -42.92 -6.48
CA LYS A 29 49.34 -42.62 -7.71
C LYS A 29 47.88 -43.05 -7.60
N LEU A 30 47.57 -44.15 -6.94
CA LEU A 30 46.20 -44.57 -6.70
C LEU A 30 45.48 -43.69 -5.68
N THR A 31 46.18 -43.28 -4.61
CA THR A 31 45.57 -42.31 -3.64
C THR A 31 45.37 -40.94 -4.27
N HIS A 32 46.28 -40.44 -5.11
CA HIS A 32 46.03 -39.18 -5.87
C HIS A 32 44.89 -39.29 -6.86
N LEU A 33 44.70 -40.44 -7.52
CA LEU A 33 43.57 -40.66 -8.41
C LEU A 33 42.23 -40.78 -7.66
N LEU A 34 42.22 -41.34 -6.44
CA LEU A 34 41.05 -41.43 -5.58
C LEU A 34 40.70 -40.09 -4.93
N TYR A 35 41.70 -39.23 -4.56
CA TYR A 35 41.43 -37.90 -4.07
C TYR A 35 41.01 -36.90 -5.16
N THR A 36 41.49 -37.05 -6.39
CA THR A 36 41.04 -36.21 -7.50
C THR A 36 39.65 -36.60 -8.00
N SER A 37 39.24 -37.88 -7.95
CA SER A 37 37.90 -38.30 -8.29
C SER A 37 36.88 -38.02 -7.15
N ALA A 38 37.30 -37.99 -5.89
CA ALA A 38 36.44 -37.58 -4.77
C ALA A 38 36.31 -36.05 -4.68
N ALA A 39 37.31 -35.29 -5.13
CA ALA A 39 37.25 -33.82 -5.20
C ALA A 39 36.39 -33.30 -6.38
N LEU A 40 36.23 -34.11 -7.47
CA LEU A 40 35.26 -33.77 -8.55
C LEU A 40 33.84 -34.23 -8.26
N ALA A 41 33.63 -35.12 -7.27
CA ALA A 41 32.28 -35.55 -6.85
C ALA A 41 31.73 -34.74 -5.65
N ALA A 42 32.52 -33.82 -5.10
CA ALA A 42 32.12 -32.86 -4.05
C ALA A 42 32.03 -31.42 -4.58
N LEU A 43 31.70 -31.22 -5.85
CA LEU A 43 31.02 -30.01 -6.27
C LEU A 43 29.64 -30.06 -5.60
N PRO A 44 29.25 -29.03 -4.82
CA PRO A 44 27.98 -29.07 -4.17
C PRO A 44 26.89 -29.19 -5.23
N LEU A 45 26.12 -30.25 -5.17
CA LEU A 45 24.77 -30.35 -5.76
C LEU A 45 23.85 -29.32 -5.04
N ALA A 46 24.38 -28.16 -4.66
CA ALA A 46 23.67 -26.99 -4.17
C ALA A 46 23.30 -26.03 -5.32
N ALA A 47 23.58 -26.42 -6.57
CA ALA A 47 23.09 -25.73 -7.74
C ALA A 47 22.06 -26.63 -8.41
N PHE A 48 20.84 -26.14 -8.46
CA PHE A 48 19.62 -26.73 -9.08
C PHE A 48 18.78 -27.66 -8.20
N ALA A 49 18.54 -27.32 -6.94
CA ALA A 49 17.17 -27.29 -6.52
C ALA A 49 16.59 -25.98 -7.13
N GLN A 50 16.24 -26.00 -8.40
CA GLN A 50 15.08 -25.24 -8.87
C GLN A 50 13.88 -25.88 -8.18
N GLY A 51 13.77 -25.61 -6.86
CA GLY A 51 12.50 -25.67 -6.18
C GLY A 51 11.56 -24.82 -7.03
N ASN A 52 10.41 -25.34 -7.35
CA ASN A 52 9.27 -24.58 -7.80
C ASN A 52 9.34 -23.20 -7.12
N PRO A 53 9.44 -22.06 -7.84
CA PRO A 53 9.65 -20.79 -7.19
C PRO A 53 8.59 -20.69 -6.10
N SER A 54 9.02 -20.68 -4.84
CA SER A 54 8.10 -20.69 -3.71
C SER A 54 7.15 -19.53 -3.91
N ARG A 55 5.85 -19.83 -3.98
CA ARG A 55 4.84 -18.78 -4.14
C ARG A 55 5.01 -17.79 -2.99
N PRO A 56 5.20 -16.48 -3.26
CA PRO A 56 5.45 -15.51 -2.20
C PRO A 56 4.22 -15.31 -1.33
N ASN A 57 4.44 -14.94 -0.08
CA ASN A 57 3.39 -14.35 0.74
C ASN A 57 3.13 -12.91 0.29
N LEU A 58 1.94 -12.41 0.57
CA LEU A 58 1.59 -11.00 0.46
C LEU A 58 1.27 -10.45 1.84
N VAL A 59 1.92 -9.35 2.22
CA VAL A 59 1.51 -8.52 3.36
C VAL A 59 1.22 -7.12 2.83
N PHE A 60 -0.06 -6.76 2.82
CA PHE A 60 -0.55 -5.48 2.34
C PHE A 60 -1.01 -4.65 3.54
N ILE A 61 -0.25 -3.60 3.86
CA ILE A 61 -0.56 -2.69 4.97
C ILE A 61 -0.98 -1.35 4.38
N MET A 62 -2.13 -0.85 4.79
CA MET A 62 -2.56 0.50 4.45
C MET A 62 -3.06 1.25 5.67
N ALA A 63 -2.85 2.57 5.66
CA ALA A 63 -3.35 3.51 6.65
C ALA A 63 -4.31 4.49 5.97
N ASP A 64 -5.50 4.72 6.54
CA ASP A 64 -6.49 5.63 5.94
C ASP A 64 -6.05 7.09 6.09
N GLN A 65 -6.13 7.84 4.99
CA GLN A 65 -5.90 9.28 4.99
C GLN A 65 -4.44 9.71 5.24
N PHE A 66 -3.47 8.87 4.88
CA PHE A 66 -2.04 9.17 5.05
C PHE A 66 -1.49 9.91 3.82
N ARG A 67 -0.99 11.15 4.02
CA ARG A 67 -0.46 12.00 2.94
C ARG A 67 0.85 11.45 2.39
N GLY A 68 1.03 11.53 1.07
CA GLY A 68 2.21 11.01 0.39
C GLY A 68 3.53 11.71 0.73
N ASP A 69 3.47 12.95 1.22
CA ASP A 69 4.64 13.73 1.65
C ASP A 69 5.02 13.50 3.12
N ALA A 70 4.21 12.76 3.89
CA ALA A 70 4.40 12.56 5.33
C ALA A 70 5.25 11.31 5.66
N LEU A 71 6.37 11.15 4.97
CA LEU A 71 7.45 10.19 5.29
C LEU A 71 8.73 10.97 5.58
N ASP A 72 9.43 10.68 6.69
CA ASP A 72 10.64 11.42 7.08
C ASP A 72 11.74 11.32 6.03
N CYS A 73 11.91 10.17 5.38
CA CYS A 73 12.88 9.98 4.30
C CYS A 73 12.67 10.89 3.09
N LEU A 74 11.50 11.52 2.94
CA LEU A 74 11.22 12.53 1.90
C LEU A 74 11.63 13.95 2.32
N GLN A 75 11.78 14.21 3.62
CA GLN A 75 12.15 15.51 4.20
C GLN A 75 11.18 16.66 3.79
N GLN A 76 9.89 16.33 3.57
CA GLN A 76 8.85 17.28 3.17
C GLN A 76 7.96 17.71 4.34
N GLU A 77 7.85 16.84 5.35
CA GLU A 77 7.06 17.05 6.57
C GLU A 77 7.92 16.69 7.80
N PRO A 78 7.77 17.42 8.93
CA PRO A 78 8.54 17.14 10.14
C PRO A 78 7.90 15.99 10.94
N VAL A 79 7.78 14.83 10.32
CA VAL A 79 7.18 13.62 10.87
C VAL A 79 8.24 12.56 11.12
N GLN A 80 8.05 11.66 12.10
CA GLN A 80 8.98 10.59 12.43
C GLN A 80 8.43 9.25 11.94
N THR A 81 9.10 8.63 10.97
CA THR A 81 8.69 7.36 10.35
C THR A 81 9.87 6.38 10.18
N PRO A 82 10.64 6.08 11.25
CA PRO A 82 11.89 5.32 11.12
C PRO A 82 11.73 3.92 10.55
N HIS A 83 10.61 3.24 10.81
CA HIS A 83 10.36 1.89 10.31
C HIS A 83 9.96 1.89 8.83
N LEU A 84 9.14 2.85 8.39
CA LEU A 84 8.78 3.05 7.00
C LEU A 84 10.00 3.52 6.18
N ASP A 85 10.86 4.36 6.76
CA ASP A 85 12.09 4.82 6.13
C ASP A 85 13.08 3.66 5.91
N GLN A 86 13.19 2.77 6.91
CA GLN A 86 13.98 1.55 6.74
C GLN A 86 13.37 0.67 5.64
N LEU A 87 12.06 0.47 5.64
CA LEU A 87 11.40 -0.32 4.60
C LEU A 87 11.60 0.29 3.21
N ALA A 88 11.52 1.62 3.09
CA ALA A 88 11.81 2.36 1.85
C ALA A 88 13.25 2.18 1.38
N SER A 89 14.21 2.08 2.32
CA SER A 89 15.62 1.82 2.01
C SER A 89 15.89 0.39 1.55
N GLU A 90 15.01 -0.56 1.88
CA GLU A 90 15.10 -1.98 1.53
C GLU A 90 14.25 -2.35 0.29
N GLY A 91 13.41 -1.42 -0.20
CA GLY A 91 12.46 -1.63 -1.29
C GLY A 91 12.35 -0.47 -2.28
N ILE A 92 11.25 -0.40 -3.00
CA ILE A 92 10.94 0.70 -3.92
C ILE A 92 10.05 1.71 -3.20
N LEU A 93 10.51 2.96 -3.10
CA LEU A 93 9.72 4.10 -2.68
C LEU A 93 9.19 4.84 -3.91
N PHE A 94 7.86 4.84 -4.10
CA PHE A 94 7.21 5.58 -5.17
C PHE A 94 6.88 7.00 -4.70
N THR A 95 7.43 8.00 -5.37
CA THR A 95 7.27 9.42 -5.00
C THR A 95 6.07 10.08 -5.65
N GLU A 96 5.52 9.46 -6.70
CA GLU A 96 4.41 9.99 -7.49
C GLU A 96 3.14 9.10 -7.42
N ALA A 97 3.05 8.21 -6.42
CA ALA A 97 1.86 7.38 -6.22
C ALA A 97 0.65 8.22 -5.81
N VAL A 98 -0.54 7.90 -6.37
CA VAL A 98 -1.78 8.63 -6.08
C VAL A 98 -2.99 7.73 -5.89
N SER A 99 -3.98 8.25 -5.17
CA SER A 99 -5.36 7.78 -5.21
C SER A 99 -6.11 8.47 -6.34
N SER A 100 -6.63 7.72 -7.30
CA SER A 100 -7.38 8.29 -8.43
C SER A 100 -8.76 8.82 -8.02
N TYR A 101 -9.26 8.42 -6.89
CA TYR A 101 -10.47 8.96 -6.27
C TYR A 101 -10.20 9.08 -4.76
N PRO A 102 -9.73 10.25 -4.30
CA PRO A 102 -9.22 10.40 -2.94
C PRO A 102 -10.34 10.46 -1.90
N VAL A 103 -11.06 9.35 -1.76
CA VAL A 103 -12.07 9.10 -0.73
C VAL A 103 -12.20 7.59 -0.50
N SER A 104 -12.45 7.16 0.74
CA SER A 104 -12.19 5.79 1.18
C SER A 104 -12.87 4.69 0.36
N SER A 105 -14.23 4.65 0.28
CA SER A 105 -14.89 3.51 -0.36
C SER A 105 -14.58 3.39 -1.86
N PRO A 106 -14.61 4.46 -2.68
CA PRO A 106 -14.21 4.37 -4.08
C PRO A 106 -12.75 3.93 -4.26
N ALA A 107 -11.79 4.48 -3.48
CA ALA A 107 -10.40 4.08 -3.57
C ALA A 107 -10.23 2.58 -3.26
N ARG A 108 -10.83 2.11 -2.16
CA ARG A 108 -10.79 0.71 -1.75
C ARG A 108 -11.45 -0.22 -2.76
N ALA A 109 -12.62 0.17 -3.33
CA ALA A 109 -13.27 -0.60 -4.38
C ALA A 109 -12.41 -0.71 -5.65
N MET A 110 -11.74 0.38 -6.06
CA MET A 110 -10.80 0.37 -7.18
C MET A 110 -9.60 -0.55 -6.90
N LEU A 111 -9.03 -0.52 -5.68
CA LEU A 111 -7.97 -1.44 -5.28
C LEU A 111 -8.44 -2.90 -5.36
N MET A 112 -9.61 -3.19 -4.81
CA MET A 112 -10.12 -4.57 -4.74
C MET A 112 -10.49 -5.15 -6.09
N THR A 113 -10.96 -4.33 -7.04
CA THR A 113 -11.51 -4.78 -8.34
C THR A 113 -10.62 -4.47 -9.54
N GLY A 114 -9.67 -3.54 -9.45
CA GLY A 114 -8.94 -3.00 -10.61
C GLY A 114 -9.84 -2.26 -11.61
N MET A 115 -11.03 -1.83 -11.20
CA MET A 115 -12.03 -1.16 -12.03
C MET A 115 -12.31 0.25 -11.51
N TYR A 116 -12.56 1.21 -12.41
CA TYR A 116 -12.91 2.58 -12.03
C TYR A 116 -14.35 2.70 -11.54
N PRO A 117 -14.73 3.79 -10.84
CA PRO A 117 -15.99 3.89 -10.10
C PRO A 117 -17.24 3.60 -10.93
N MET A 118 -17.28 4.06 -12.19
CA MET A 118 -18.43 3.82 -13.07
C MET A 118 -18.59 2.35 -13.48
N ALA A 119 -17.51 1.57 -13.41
CA ALA A 119 -17.52 0.14 -13.74
C ALA A 119 -17.72 -0.74 -12.50
N ASN A 120 -17.20 -0.35 -11.33
CA ASN A 120 -17.36 -1.13 -10.09
C ASN A 120 -18.58 -0.73 -9.26
N GLY A 121 -19.27 0.37 -9.60
CA GLY A 121 -20.49 0.85 -8.95
C GLY A 121 -20.28 1.66 -7.67
N VAL A 122 -19.08 1.71 -7.10
CA VAL A 122 -18.79 2.45 -5.86
C VAL A 122 -18.42 3.90 -6.20
N THR A 123 -19.45 4.70 -6.44
CA THR A 123 -19.33 6.09 -6.91
C THR A 123 -19.22 7.13 -5.78
N GLY A 124 -19.24 6.69 -4.52
CA GLY A 124 -19.09 7.53 -3.33
C GLY A 124 -18.82 6.67 -2.11
N ASN A 125 -18.77 7.27 -0.91
CA ASN A 125 -18.63 6.48 0.31
C ASN A 125 -19.85 5.61 0.58
N CYS A 126 -19.62 4.39 1.04
CA CYS A 126 -20.66 3.49 1.56
C CYS A 126 -21.20 4.04 2.88
N ASN A 127 -22.34 4.71 2.82
CA ASN A 127 -23.03 5.29 3.96
C ASN A 127 -24.55 5.38 3.68
N SER A 128 -25.34 5.69 4.71
CA SER A 128 -26.81 5.70 4.60
C SER A 128 -27.36 6.74 3.62
N LEU A 129 -26.62 7.78 3.26
CA LEU A 129 -27.04 8.76 2.23
C LEU A 129 -26.87 8.19 0.83
N ASN A 130 -25.90 7.34 0.62
CA ASN A 130 -25.58 6.77 -0.69
C ASN A 130 -26.17 5.36 -0.92
N THR A 131 -26.64 4.70 0.15
CA THR A 131 -27.36 3.41 0.07
C THR A 131 -28.52 3.43 -0.95
N PRO A 132 -29.37 4.48 -1.04
CA PRO A 132 -30.46 4.54 -2.03
C PRO A 132 -29.98 4.51 -3.49
N TYR A 133 -28.72 4.81 -3.75
CA TYR A 133 -28.10 4.81 -5.08
C TYR A 133 -27.29 3.54 -5.36
N GLY A 134 -27.35 2.53 -4.48
CA GLY A 134 -26.65 1.25 -4.65
C GLY A 134 -25.13 1.34 -4.49
N VAL A 135 -24.63 2.30 -3.72
CA VAL A 135 -23.19 2.51 -3.52
C VAL A 135 -22.64 1.54 -2.50
N GLU A 136 -22.29 0.36 -2.98
CA GLU A 136 -21.56 -0.67 -2.23
C GLU A 136 -20.83 -1.62 -3.18
N LEU A 137 -19.87 -2.38 -2.70
CA LEU A 137 -19.15 -3.35 -3.52
C LEU A 137 -20.09 -4.52 -3.88
N SER A 138 -20.18 -4.82 -5.18
CA SER A 138 -21.01 -5.94 -5.66
C SER A 138 -20.43 -7.28 -5.22
N THR A 139 -21.27 -8.22 -4.81
CA THR A 139 -20.89 -9.62 -4.54
C THR A 139 -20.34 -10.35 -5.76
N GLU A 140 -20.71 -9.90 -6.95
CA GLU A 140 -20.25 -10.47 -8.23
C GLU A 140 -18.86 -9.93 -8.65
N ALA A 141 -18.34 -8.93 -7.96
CA ALA A 141 -17.02 -8.39 -8.24
C ALA A 141 -15.95 -9.44 -7.96
N VAL A 142 -15.04 -9.64 -8.91
CA VAL A 142 -13.85 -10.51 -8.69
C VAL A 142 -12.73 -9.66 -8.12
N CYS A 143 -12.50 -9.78 -6.83
CA CYS A 143 -11.43 -9.09 -6.13
C CYS A 143 -10.11 -9.86 -6.28
N TRP A 144 -8.97 -9.15 -6.17
CA TRP A 144 -7.66 -9.83 -6.21
C TRP A 144 -7.51 -10.88 -5.10
N SER A 145 -8.20 -10.70 -3.97
CA SER A 145 -8.25 -11.66 -2.87
C SER A 145 -8.99 -12.95 -3.24
N ASP A 146 -10.05 -12.88 -4.08
CA ASP A 146 -10.72 -14.07 -4.61
C ASP A 146 -9.76 -14.89 -5.49
N VAL A 147 -8.97 -14.21 -6.34
CA VAL A 147 -7.97 -14.85 -7.19
C VAL A 147 -6.91 -15.57 -6.34
N LEU A 148 -6.39 -14.91 -5.29
CA LEU A 148 -5.39 -15.53 -4.41
C LEU A 148 -5.99 -16.67 -3.59
N LYS A 149 -7.24 -16.55 -3.12
CA LYS A 149 -7.94 -17.62 -2.45
C LYS A 149 -8.10 -18.85 -3.34
N GLN A 150 -8.54 -18.67 -4.58
CA GLN A 150 -8.65 -19.76 -5.57
C GLN A 150 -7.30 -20.37 -5.90
N ALA A 151 -6.21 -19.57 -5.86
CA ALA A 151 -4.84 -20.05 -6.01
C ALA A 151 -4.30 -20.80 -4.76
N GLY A 152 -5.11 -20.99 -3.71
CA GLY A 152 -4.77 -21.75 -2.51
C GLY A 152 -3.98 -20.96 -1.46
N TYR A 153 -4.07 -19.64 -1.44
CA TYR A 153 -3.54 -18.80 -0.36
C TYR A 153 -4.41 -18.89 0.90
N ALA A 154 -3.80 -18.83 2.07
CA ALA A 154 -4.50 -18.46 3.29
C ALA A 154 -4.73 -16.95 3.26
N THR A 155 -5.95 -16.49 3.46
CA THR A 155 -6.32 -15.08 3.30
C THR A 155 -6.84 -14.49 4.60
N ALA A 156 -6.37 -13.28 4.94
CA ALA A 156 -6.82 -12.56 6.13
C ALA A 156 -7.02 -11.06 5.86
N TYR A 157 -8.07 -10.50 6.44
CA TYR A 157 -8.32 -9.06 6.46
C TYR A 157 -8.49 -8.58 7.90
N ILE A 158 -7.75 -7.53 8.27
CA ILE A 158 -7.74 -6.96 9.61
C ILE A 158 -7.89 -5.43 9.49
N GLY A 159 -8.90 -4.86 10.17
CA GLY A 159 -9.15 -3.42 10.24
C GLY A 159 -10.28 -2.91 9.36
N LYS A 160 -10.19 -1.67 8.89
CA LYS A 160 -11.24 -0.96 8.16
C LYS A 160 -11.51 -1.55 6.77
N TRP A 161 -12.76 -1.94 6.51
CA TRP A 161 -13.23 -2.44 5.21
C TRP A 161 -13.92 -1.36 4.37
N HIS A 162 -15.01 -0.79 4.88
CA HIS A 162 -15.78 0.33 4.32
C HIS A 162 -16.31 0.13 2.89
N LEU A 163 -16.76 -1.09 2.54
CA LEU A 163 -17.30 -1.41 1.21
C LEU A 163 -18.72 -1.99 1.25
N ASP A 164 -19.34 -2.07 2.44
CA ASP A 164 -20.75 -2.42 2.64
C ASP A 164 -21.54 -1.19 3.05
N ALA A 165 -22.71 -1.00 2.47
CA ALA A 165 -23.61 0.10 2.76
C ALA A 165 -24.46 -0.18 4.01
N PRO A 166 -24.63 0.77 4.95
CA PRO A 166 -25.53 0.60 6.08
C PRO A 166 -27.00 0.57 5.64
N HIS A 167 -27.74 -0.43 6.15
CA HIS A 167 -29.18 -0.57 5.94
C HIS A 167 -29.94 -0.55 7.26
N PRO A 168 -31.13 0.07 7.33
CA PRO A 168 -31.97 0.04 8.52
C PRO A 168 -32.45 -1.38 8.88
N PRO A 169 -32.56 -1.74 10.17
CA PRO A 169 -32.10 -0.96 11.32
C PRO A 169 -30.57 -0.92 11.40
N TYR A 170 -30.02 0.28 11.62
CA TYR A 170 -28.55 0.44 11.66
C TYR A 170 -27.98 -0.20 12.92
N VAL A 171 -26.75 -0.76 12.80
CA VAL A 171 -26.00 -1.26 13.95
C VAL A 171 -25.73 -0.10 14.94
N ASP A 172 -26.02 -0.28 16.23
CA ASP A 172 -25.81 0.77 17.24
C ASP A 172 -24.32 0.92 17.59
N THR A 173 -23.61 1.60 16.73
CA THR A 173 -22.20 1.95 16.92
C THR A 173 -21.99 3.47 16.90
N TYR A 174 -20.85 3.93 17.41
CA TYR A 174 -20.51 5.36 17.49
C TYR A 174 -20.75 6.11 16.18
N ASN A 175 -20.27 5.56 15.05
CA ASN A 175 -20.37 6.19 13.73
C ASN A 175 -21.80 6.15 13.12
N ASN A 176 -22.76 5.47 13.78
CA ASN A 176 -24.15 5.37 13.30
C ASN A 176 -25.14 6.20 14.12
N ARG A 177 -24.67 6.91 15.16
CA ARG A 177 -25.53 7.72 16.05
C ARG A 177 -25.82 9.13 15.53
N GLY A 178 -25.16 9.55 14.44
CA GLY A 178 -25.38 10.84 13.78
C GLY A 178 -26.51 10.82 12.76
N ALA A 179 -26.61 11.90 11.98
CA ALA A 179 -27.58 12.01 10.88
C ALA A 179 -27.29 11.02 9.72
N VAL A 180 -26.07 10.50 9.65
CA VAL A 180 -25.61 9.56 8.65
C VAL A 180 -25.05 8.34 9.36
N ALA A 181 -25.48 7.16 8.95
CA ALA A 181 -24.89 5.90 9.38
C ALA A 181 -23.72 5.53 8.43
N TRP A 182 -22.61 5.10 9.00
CA TRP A 182 -21.35 4.86 8.28
C TRP A 182 -20.82 3.44 8.42
N ASN A 183 -21.14 2.77 9.53
CA ASN A 183 -20.56 1.48 9.89
C ASN A 183 -21.55 0.36 9.62
N GLU A 184 -21.14 -0.68 8.92
CA GLU A 184 -21.94 -1.86 8.65
C GLU A 184 -21.10 -3.13 8.79
N TRP A 185 -21.78 -4.22 9.15
CA TRP A 185 -21.24 -5.56 9.16
C TRP A 185 -21.07 -6.10 7.74
N CYS A 186 -19.94 -6.76 7.49
CA CYS A 186 -19.70 -7.47 6.24
C CYS A 186 -19.98 -8.96 6.43
N PRO A 187 -21.07 -9.50 5.86
CA PRO A 187 -21.39 -10.92 5.98
C PRO A 187 -20.38 -11.78 5.20
N PRO A 188 -20.21 -13.06 5.56
CA PRO A 188 -19.19 -13.94 4.97
C PRO A 188 -19.18 -13.98 3.45
N GLU A 189 -20.35 -13.97 2.82
CA GLU A 189 -20.52 -14.00 1.34
C GLU A 189 -20.06 -12.72 0.63
N ARG A 190 -19.82 -11.62 1.37
CA ARG A 190 -19.36 -10.33 0.84
C ARG A 190 -17.88 -10.06 1.14
N ARG A 191 -17.17 -11.01 1.79
CA ARG A 191 -15.76 -10.84 2.20
C ARG A 191 -14.75 -11.12 1.09
N HIS A 192 -15.19 -11.40 -0.13
CA HIS A 192 -14.34 -11.54 -1.32
C HIS A 192 -13.08 -12.37 -1.08
N GLY A 193 -13.28 -13.64 -0.68
CA GLY A 193 -12.18 -14.59 -0.56
C GLY A 193 -11.35 -14.51 0.72
N PHE A 194 -11.65 -13.61 1.66
CA PHE A 194 -10.96 -13.57 2.95
C PHE A 194 -11.51 -14.62 3.92
N ASP A 195 -10.64 -15.55 4.36
CA ASP A 195 -10.96 -16.63 5.30
C ASP A 195 -10.99 -16.15 6.74
N ARG A 196 -9.95 -15.41 7.15
CA ARG A 196 -9.87 -14.80 8.46
C ARG A 196 -10.29 -13.34 8.37
N TRP A 197 -11.20 -12.95 9.25
CA TRP A 197 -11.84 -11.64 9.23
C TRP A 197 -11.87 -11.04 10.62
N ILE A 198 -11.25 -9.89 10.81
CA ILE A 198 -11.32 -9.08 12.03
C ILE A 198 -11.45 -7.64 11.58
N ALA A 199 -12.67 -7.18 11.34
CA ALA A 199 -12.86 -5.94 10.61
C ALA A 199 -14.12 -5.17 11.04
N TYR A 200 -14.23 -3.96 10.54
CA TYR A 200 -15.37 -3.06 10.66
C TYR A 200 -15.56 -2.27 9.36
N GLY A 201 -16.73 -1.68 9.16
CA GLY A 201 -16.98 -0.79 8.02
C GLY A 201 -16.12 0.46 8.12
N THR A 202 -16.55 1.44 8.91
CA THR A 202 -15.72 2.59 9.35
C THR A 202 -16.03 2.95 10.79
N TYR A 203 -15.00 3.24 11.59
CA TYR A 203 -15.16 3.50 13.02
C TYR A 203 -14.04 4.41 13.53
N ASP A 204 -14.40 5.61 14.02
CA ASP A 204 -13.45 6.69 14.30
C ASP A 204 -13.08 6.87 15.76
N ASN A 205 -13.60 6.04 16.68
CA ASN A 205 -13.10 6.03 18.05
C ASN A 205 -11.86 5.13 18.15
N HIS A 206 -10.70 5.66 17.77
CA HIS A 206 -9.46 4.92 17.63
C HIS A 206 -8.90 4.35 18.93
N LEU A 207 -9.24 4.93 20.10
CA LEU A 207 -8.78 4.43 21.41
C LEU A 207 -9.66 3.31 21.97
N HIS A 208 -10.88 3.16 21.44
CA HIS A 208 -11.82 2.10 21.79
C HIS A 208 -12.48 1.54 20.53
N PRO A 209 -11.67 0.96 19.60
CA PRO A 209 -12.20 0.44 18.36
C PRO A 209 -13.12 -0.75 18.60
N MET A 210 -13.93 -1.05 17.59
CA MET A 210 -14.80 -2.23 17.58
C MET A 210 -14.50 -3.11 16.37
N TYR A 211 -14.75 -4.41 16.50
CA TYR A 211 -14.52 -5.37 15.43
C TYR A 211 -15.60 -6.44 15.39
N TRP A 212 -15.84 -6.97 14.19
CA TRP A 212 -16.47 -8.25 13.96
C TRP A 212 -15.41 -9.29 13.64
N ASP A 213 -15.45 -10.41 14.36
CA ASP A 213 -14.58 -11.56 14.08
C ASP A 213 -15.14 -12.44 12.96
N THR A 214 -14.36 -13.40 12.51
CA THR A 214 -14.66 -14.30 11.37
C THR A 214 -16.04 -14.96 11.47
N LEU A 215 -16.44 -15.42 12.65
CA LEU A 215 -17.71 -16.15 12.85
C LEU A 215 -18.81 -15.27 13.44
N ALA A 216 -18.55 -13.99 13.69
CA ALA A 216 -19.49 -13.08 14.33
C ALA A 216 -20.67 -12.76 13.39
N GLY A 217 -21.89 -12.84 13.94
CA GLY A 217 -23.08 -12.27 13.34
C GLY A 217 -23.10 -10.75 13.47
N ARG A 218 -24.09 -10.11 12.84
CA ARG A 218 -24.19 -8.64 12.72
C ARG A 218 -24.19 -7.92 14.09
N ASP A 219 -24.83 -8.51 15.11
CA ASP A 219 -24.94 -7.94 16.45
C ASP A 219 -23.88 -8.45 17.43
N GLU A 220 -22.92 -9.26 16.94
CA GLU A 220 -21.88 -9.91 17.76
C GLU A 220 -20.53 -9.22 17.62
N PHE A 221 -20.51 -7.89 17.56
CA PHE A 221 -19.27 -7.12 17.61
C PHE A 221 -18.75 -6.93 19.02
N HIS A 222 -17.46 -6.68 19.15
CA HIS A 222 -16.82 -6.41 20.44
C HIS A 222 -15.97 -5.13 20.38
N TYR A 223 -15.85 -4.47 21.53
CA TYR A 223 -14.97 -3.31 21.74
C TYR A 223 -13.64 -3.74 22.33
N VAL A 224 -12.58 -3.00 21.98
CA VAL A 224 -11.23 -3.24 22.46
C VAL A 224 -10.71 -2.01 23.20
N ASN A 225 -10.14 -2.22 24.41
CA ASN A 225 -9.51 -1.17 25.20
C ASN A 225 -8.02 -1.02 24.84
N GLN A 226 -7.77 -0.79 23.57
CA GLN A 226 -6.43 -0.65 22.99
C GLN A 226 -6.54 0.22 21.76
N TRP A 227 -5.52 1.03 21.46
CA TRP A 227 -5.51 1.80 20.22
C TRP A 227 -5.59 0.88 18.99
N GLY A 228 -6.46 1.21 18.03
CA GLY A 228 -6.78 0.33 16.88
C GLY A 228 -5.57 -0.26 16.18
N PRO A 229 -4.60 0.54 15.71
CA PRO A 229 -3.41 0.02 15.05
C PRO A 229 -2.58 -0.95 15.87
N VAL A 230 -2.53 -0.80 17.21
CA VAL A 230 -1.83 -1.75 18.08
C VAL A 230 -2.55 -3.11 18.09
N TYR A 231 -3.87 -3.10 18.24
CA TYR A 231 -4.68 -4.33 18.19
C TYR A 231 -4.58 -5.02 16.83
N GLU A 232 -4.69 -4.25 15.74
CA GLU A 232 -4.60 -4.74 14.37
C GLU A 232 -3.23 -5.37 14.09
N ALA A 233 -2.15 -4.75 14.57
CA ALA A 233 -0.80 -5.32 14.50
C ALA A 233 -0.67 -6.60 15.34
N ASP A 234 -1.25 -6.66 16.55
CA ASP A 234 -1.25 -7.87 17.38
C ASP A 234 -1.94 -9.04 16.65
N ARG A 235 -3.09 -8.78 16.02
CA ARG A 235 -3.81 -9.81 15.23
C ARG A 235 -3.06 -10.24 13.97
N ALA A 236 -2.40 -9.28 13.29
CA ALA A 236 -1.55 -9.57 12.15
C ALA A 236 -0.35 -10.46 12.53
N ILE A 237 0.31 -10.13 13.63
CA ILE A 237 1.45 -10.91 14.17
C ILE A 237 1.00 -12.33 14.59
N GLU A 238 -0.16 -12.44 15.22
CA GLU A 238 -0.75 -13.74 15.55
C GLU A 238 -0.99 -14.57 14.29
N PHE A 239 -1.58 -13.97 13.25
CA PHE A 239 -1.83 -14.66 11.97
C PHE A 239 -0.52 -15.12 11.33
N ILE A 240 0.49 -14.24 11.22
CA ILE A 240 1.81 -14.56 10.65
C ILE A 240 2.46 -15.74 11.38
N ARG A 241 2.46 -15.72 12.72
CA ARG A 241 3.03 -16.81 13.55
C ARG A 241 2.27 -18.10 13.40
N THR A 242 0.93 -18.05 13.29
CA THR A 242 0.09 -19.22 13.10
C THR A 242 0.37 -19.89 11.75
N GLU A 243 0.34 -19.12 10.66
CA GLU A 243 0.59 -19.65 9.32
C GLU A 243 2.03 -20.13 9.14
N SER A 244 3.01 -19.53 9.80
CA SER A 244 4.42 -19.96 9.74
C SER A 244 4.67 -21.36 10.31
N VAL A 245 3.79 -21.84 11.19
CA VAL A 245 3.95 -23.12 11.89
C VAL A 245 2.98 -24.19 11.36
N GLN A 246 1.77 -23.78 10.97
CA GLN A 246 0.68 -24.72 10.69
C GLN A 246 0.53 -25.06 9.19
N SER A 247 1.19 -24.33 8.30
CA SER A 247 0.89 -24.44 6.88
C SER A 247 2.10 -24.17 5.98
N ASP A 248 2.31 -25.07 5.01
CA ASP A 248 3.25 -24.85 3.90
C ASP A 248 2.64 -23.99 2.77
N ARG A 249 1.38 -23.57 2.90
CA ARG A 249 0.71 -22.72 1.90
C ARG A 249 1.09 -21.25 2.08
N PRO A 250 1.22 -20.50 0.99
CA PRO A 250 1.43 -19.05 1.09
C PRO A 250 0.19 -18.36 1.65
N PHE A 251 0.38 -17.16 2.20
CA PHE A 251 -0.73 -16.36 2.70
C PHE A 251 -0.79 -14.97 2.04
N ALA A 252 -1.97 -14.36 2.09
CA ALA A 252 -2.22 -12.96 1.76
C ALA A 252 -2.92 -12.30 2.94
N LEU A 253 -2.23 -11.38 3.59
CA LEU A 253 -2.68 -10.63 4.77
C LEU A 253 -2.86 -9.16 4.39
N VAL A 254 -4.06 -8.63 4.65
CA VAL A 254 -4.34 -7.19 4.61
C VAL A 254 -4.46 -6.66 6.03
N VAL A 255 -3.74 -5.57 6.32
CA VAL A 255 -3.89 -4.80 7.56
C VAL A 255 -4.27 -3.37 7.17
N SER A 256 -5.49 -2.98 7.48
CA SER A 256 -6.11 -1.71 7.06
C SER A 256 -6.38 -0.83 8.28
N MET A 257 -5.37 -0.05 8.67
CA MET A 257 -5.42 0.82 9.85
C MET A 257 -6.25 2.07 9.56
N ASN A 258 -7.17 2.46 10.47
CA ASN A 258 -7.96 3.68 10.28
C ASN A 258 -7.13 4.96 10.56
N PRO A 259 -6.31 5.10 11.62
CA PRO A 259 -5.40 6.25 11.73
C PRO A 259 -4.41 6.30 10.56
N PRO A 260 -4.07 7.52 10.09
CA PRO A 260 -4.36 8.85 10.65
C PRO A 260 -5.70 9.50 10.19
N HIS A 261 -6.77 8.75 9.92
CA HIS A 261 -8.10 9.33 9.66
C HIS A 261 -8.56 10.24 10.82
N THR A 262 -9.56 11.09 10.58
CA THR A 262 -10.13 12.04 11.55
C THR A 262 -10.44 11.38 12.89
N GLY A 263 -10.38 12.18 13.98
CA GLY A 263 -10.25 11.72 15.36
C GLY A 263 -8.78 11.77 15.77
N TYR A 264 -8.03 12.72 15.20
CA TYR A 264 -6.57 12.85 15.35
C TYR A 264 -6.12 12.90 16.82
N GLU A 265 -6.95 13.47 17.71
CA GLU A 265 -6.69 13.53 19.15
C GLU A 265 -6.77 12.14 19.82
N LEU A 266 -7.41 11.15 19.19
CA LEU A 266 -7.59 9.80 19.69
C LEU A 266 -6.36 8.91 19.39
N VAL A 267 -5.20 9.40 19.77
CA VAL A 267 -3.90 8.74 19.66
C VAL A 267 -3.21 8.68 21.02
N PRO A 268 -2.44 7.61 21.34
CA PRO A 268 -1.75 7.50 22.62
C PRO A 268 -0.80 8.68 22.89
N ASP A 269 -0.79 9.18 24.13
CA ASP A 269 -0.02 10.36 24.54
C ASP A 269 1.50 10.23 24.31
N LYS A 270 2.03 9.00 24.29
CA LYS A 270 3.45 8.79 23.99
C LYS A 270 3.85 9.33 22.61
N TYR A 271 2.95 9.28 21.62
CA TYR A 271 3.19 9.81 20.29
C TYR A 271 2.94 11.32 20.22
N LYS A 272 1.92 11.85 20.93
CA LYS A 272 1.64 13.29 21.00
C LYS A 272 2.85 14.06 21.50
N ARG A 273 3.47 13.58 22.58
CA ARG A 273 4.64 14.21 23.20
C ARG A 273 5.83 14.41 22.25
N LEU A 274 5.95 13.61 21.20
CA LEU A 274 7.00 13.78 20.20
C LEU A 274 6.86 15.09 19.41
N TYR A 275 5.66 15.67 19.37
CA TYR A 275 5.34 16.85 18.58
C TYR A 275 4.96 18.08 19.44
N ASP A 276 5.10 18.04 20.77
CA ASP A 276 4.79 19.14 21.66
C ASP A 276 5.60 20.41 21.31
N SER A 277 6.85 20.26 20.89
CA SER A 277 7.75 21.35 20.53
C SER A 277 7.64 21.82 19.06
N LEU A 278 6.77 21.20 18.25
CA LEU A 278 6.63 21.57 16.83
C LEU A 278 6.13 23.01 16.70
N ASP A 279 6.88 23.86 15.99
CA ASP A 279 6.43 25.20 15.61
C ASP A 279 5.45 25.12 14.42
N VAL A 280 4.17 25.03 14.75
CA VAL A 280 3.08 24.91 13.75
C VAL A 280 2.96 26.17 12.90
N GLU A 281 3.27 27.34 13.46
CA GLU A 281 3.21 28.61 12.70
C GLU A 281 4.35 28.68 11.67
N ALA A 282 5.55 28.20 12.02
CA ALA A 282 6.64 28.11 11.05
C ALA A 282 6.31 27.12 9.95
N LEU A 283 5.72 25.96 10.29
CA LEU A 283 5.27 24.96 9.33
C LEU A 283 4.20 25.52 8.38
N ALA A 284 3.18 26.19 8.91
CA ALA A 284 2.11 26.79 8.10
C ALA A 284 2.65 27.83 7.11
N ARG A 285 3.62 28.66 7.54
CA ARG A 285 4.27 29.65 6.64
C ARG A 285 5.05 29.01 5.48
N GLN A 286 5.52 27.79 5.62
CA GLN A 286 6.22 27.06 4.54
C GLN A 286 5.27 26.47 3.49
N LYS A 287 3.98 26.45 3.79
CA LYS A 287 2.93 25.86 2.95
C LYS A 287 1.95 26.94 2.48
N PRO A 288 2.19 27.57 1.34
CA PRO A 288 1.41 28.75 0.89
C PRO A 288 -0.07 28.43 0.62
N TYR A 289 -0.43 27.16 0.51
CA TYR A 289 -1.82 26.70 0.37
C TYR A 289 -2.55 26.58 1.72
N ILE A 290 -1.86 26.71 2.87
CA ILE A 290 -2.52 26.76 4.18
C ILE A 290 -3.04 28.16 4.44
N PRO A 291 -4.34 28.36 4.68
CA PRO A 291 -4.92 29.68 4.96
C PRO A 291 -4.36 30.30 6.23
N GLU A 292 -4.53 31.62 6.32
CA GLU A 292 -4.06 32.40 7.46
C GLU A 292 -4.73 31.98 8.78
N LYS A 293 -4.05 32.22 9.88
CA LYS A 293 -4.61 32.06 11.23
C LYS A 293 -5.81 33.00 11.41
N GLY A 294 -6.86 32.48 12.03
CA GLY A 294 -8.14 33.17 12.21
C GLY A 294 -9.16 32.87 11.10
N THR A 295 -8.78 32.11 10.08
CA THR A 295 -9.74 31.49 9.16
C THR A 295 -10.10 30.09 9.68
N PRO A 296 -11.34 29.57 9.44
CA PRO A 296 -11.74 28.25 9.91
C PRO A 296 -10.74 27.16 9.52
N GLU A 297 -10.35 27.09 8.23
CA GLU A 297 -9.49 26.06 7.70
C GLU A 297 -8.03 26.25 8.13
N GLY A 298 -7.56 27.51 8.26
CA GLY A 298 -6.24 27.80 8.78
C GLY A 298 -6.09 27.41 10.27
N ASP A 299 -7.14 27.63 11.07
CA ASP A 299 -7.19 27.21 12.47
C ASP A 299 -7.36 25.68 12.59
N TYR A 300 -8.12 25.06 11.68
CA TYR A 300 -8.25 23.61 11.59
C TYR A 300 -6.87 22.93 11.39
N PHE A 301 -6.06 23.40 10.46
CA PHE A 301 -4.69 22.91 10.27
C PHE A 301 -3.89 22.99 11.57
N ARG A 302 -3.89 24.16 12.21
CA ARG A 302 -3.09 24.44 13.41
C ARG A 302 -3.51 23.60 14.62
N ALA A 303 -4.79 23.30 14.72
CA ALA A 303 -5.33 22.47 15.78
C ALA A 303 -4.97 21.00 15.64
N ASN A 304 -4.84 20.49 14.40
CA ASN A 304 -4.83 19.06 14.15
C ASN A 304 -3.48 18.49 13.72
N ILE A 305 -2.59 19.28 13.09
CA ILE A 305 -1.39 18.76 12.43
C ILE A 305 -0.44 17.99 13.36
N ARG A 306 -0.28 18.41 14.64
CA ARG A 306 0.55 17.67 15.60
C ARG A 306 0.01 16.28 15.90
N ASN A 307 -1.29 16.19 16.10
CA ASN A 307 -1.96 14.91 16.37
C ASN A 307 -1.96 14.00 15.13
N TYR A 308 -2.09 14.58 13.95
CA TYR A 308 -1.96 13.87 12.68
C TYR A 308 -0.57 13.20 12.55
N TYR A 309 0.51 13.93 12.82
CA TYR A 309 1.86 13.36 12.82
C TYR A 309 2.03 12.32 13.94
N ALA A 310 1.43 12.53 15.11
CA ALA A 310 1.44 11.55 16.18
C ALA A 310 0.76 10.23 15.77
N CYS A 311 -0.36 10.30 15.05
CA CYS A 311 -1.03 9.12 14.47
C CYS A 311 -0.12 8.40 13.48
N ILE A 312 0.55 9.14 12.59
CA ILE A 312 1.48 8.58 11.59
C ILE A 312 2.64 7.84 12.28
N THR A 313 3.30 8.47 13.25
CA THR A 313 4.39 7.82 14.00
C THR A 313 3.91 6.58 14.75
N GLY A 314 2.68 6.62 15.27
CA GLY A 314 2.09 5.45 15.90
C GLY A 314 1.83 4.29 14.92
N VAL A 315 1.35 4.59 13.72
CA VAL A 315 1.18 3.61 12.63
C VAL A 315 2.54 3.04 12.20
N ASP A 316 3.56 3.89 12.02
CA ASP A 316 4.93 3.49 11.69
C ASP A 316 5.49 2.45 12.68
N GLU A 317 5.31 2.68 13.99
CA GLU A 317 5.73 1.72 15.02
C GLU A 317 5.04 0.36 14.82
N GLN A 318 3.75 0.35 14.45
CA GLN A 318 3.03 -0.91 14.25
C GLN A 318 3.46 -1.64 12.96
N VAL A 319 3.76 -0.92 11.89
CA VAL A 319 4.37 -1.47 10.68
C VAL A 319 5.70 -2.13 11.02
N GLY A 320 6.55 -1.46 11.80
CA GLY A 320 7.82 -2.02 12.30
C GLY A 320 7.64 -3.34 13.05
N ARG A 321 6.62 -3.46 13.91
CA ARG A 321 6.28 -4.69 14.65
C ARG A 321 5.88 -5.83 13.71
N ILE A 322 5.06 -5.56 12.71
CA ILE A 322 4.64 -6.57 11.71
C ILE A 322 5.84 -7.05 10.89
N VAL A 323 6.69 -6.13 10.42
CA VAL A 323 7.93 -6.46 9.69
C VAL A 323 8.88 -7.30 10.54
N GLN A 324 9.03 -6.96 11.83
CA GLN A 324 9.85 -7.74 12.75
C GLN A 324 9.30 -9.16 12.93
N ALA A 325 7.99 -9.34 13.04
CA ALA A 325 7.39 -10.67 13.13
C ALA A 325 7.64 -11.53 11.88
N LEU A 326 7.61 -10.94 10.68
CA LEU A 326 8.00 -11.64 9.45
C LEU A 326 9.47 -12.08 9.48
N LYS A 327 10.37 -11.22 9.98
CA LYS A 327 11.80 -11.53 10.14
C LYS A 327 12.01 -12.67 11.16
N ASP A 328 11.35 -12.58 12.31
CA ASP A 328 11.44 -13.58 13.39
C ASP A 328 10.93 -14.98 12.95
N CYS A 329 9.93 -15.01 12.06
CA CYS A 329 9.41 -16.26 11.49
C CYS A 329 10.17 -16.73 10.24
N GLY A 330 11.22 -16.02 9.79
CA GLY A 330 11.97 -16.38 8.58
C GLY A 330 11.18 -16.22 7.27
N LEU A 331 10.09 -15.42 7.28
CA LEU A 331 9.18 -15.27 6.14
C LEU A 331 9.47 -14.01 5.31
N PHE A 332 10.23 -13.06 5.84
CA PHE A 332 10.43 -11.75 5.21
C PHE A 332 11.02 -11.84 3.79
N GLU A 333 11.99 -12.74 3.56
CA GLU A 333 12.63 -12.92 2.27
C GLU A 333 11.65 -13.40 1.17
N ASN A 334 10.63 -14.21 1.55
CA ASN A 334 9.63 -14.73 0.63
C ASN A 334 8.27 -14.00 0.74
N THR A 335 8.29 -12.75 1.15
CA THR A 335 7.08 -11.93 1.31
C THR A 335 7.17 -10.68 0.44
N LEU A 336 6.17 -10.48 -0.44
CA LEU A 336 5.92 -9.17 -1.04
C LEU A 336 5.18 -8.32 0.00
N LEU A 337 5.84 -7.28 0.50
CA LEU A 337 5.29 -6.34 1.46
C LEU A 337 4.99 -5.02 0.77
N VAL A 338 3.77 -4.52 0.96
CA VAL A 338 3.30 -3.23 0.46
C VAL A 338 2.83 -2.40 1.64
N PHE A 339 3.31 -1.16 1.74
CA PHE A 339 2.74 -0.12 2.60
C PHE A 339 2.21 1.02 1.75
N THR A 340 0.97 1.46 2.00
CA THR A 340 0.34 2.55 1.25
C THR A 340 -0.84 3.19 2.03
N SER A 341 -1.59 4.08 1.35
CA SER A 341 -2.84 4.68 1.83
C SER A 341 -3.91 4.66 0.75
N ASP A 342 -5.17 4.73 1.15
CA ASP A 342 -6.29 4.88 0.22
C ASP A 342 -6.43 6.31 -0.34
N HIS A 343 -6.02 7.34 0.41
CA HIS A 343 -5.92 8.75 0.00
C HIS A 343 -5.17 9.58 1.05
N GLY A 344 -4.85 10.83 0.70
CA GLY A 344 -4.34 11.83 1.63
C GLY A 344 -5.44 12.70 2.23
N VAL A 345 -5.07 13.94 2.63
CA VAL A 345 -5.98 14.94 3.24
C VAL A 345 -5.43 16.35 3.05
N CYS A 346 -6.29 17.32 2.72
CA CYS A 346 -5.89 18.73 2.62
C CYS A 346 -5.63 19.38 3.99
N MET A 347 -6.35 18.96 5.01
CA MET A 347 -6.20 19.46 6.39
C MET A 347 -6.26 21.00 6.48
N GLY A 348 -7.26 21.60 5.84
CA GLY A 348 -7.42 23.05 5.74
C GLY A 348 -6.71 23.68 4.55
N GLY A 349 -5.75 22.98 3.92
CA GLY A 349 -5.12 23.45 2.68
C GLY A 349 -6.12 23.71 1.58
N HIS A 350 -5.91 24.75 0.77
CA HIS A 350 -6.82 25.18 -0.31
C HIS A 350 -8.26 25.50 0.16
N GLY A 351 -8.46 25.79 1.46
CA GLY A 351 -9.79 26.01 2.01
C GLY A 351 -10.60 24.72 2.16
N VAL A 352 -9.94 23.54 2.22
CA VAL A 352 -10.57 22.23 2.31
C VAL A 352 -10.05 21.49 3.54
N GLU A 353 -10.91 21.22 4.53
CA GLU A 353 -10.53 20.45 5.72
C GLU A 353 -10.26 18.98 5.38
N GLY A 354 -11.05 18.39 4.50
CA GLY A 354 -11.05 16.97 4.17
C GLY A 354 -10.24 16.58 2.93
N LYS A 355 -10.86 15.79 2.10
CA LYS A 355 -10.34 15.14 0.88
C LYS A 355 -11.42 15.18 -0.19
N ASN A 356 -11.35 14.31 -1.21
CA ASN A 356 -12.28 14.25 -2.34
C ASN A 356 -12.10 15.39 -3.35
N VAL A 357 -10.85 15.89 -3.44
CA VAL A 357 -10.40 16.94 -4.36
C VAL A 357 -9.11 16.50 -5.04
N PHE A 358 -8.74 17.19 -6.11
CA PHE A 358 -7.61 16.88 -6.99
C PHE A 358 -6.28 17.50 -6.56
N TYR A 359 -6.20 18.10 -5.38
CA TYR A 359 -4.95 18.64 -4.84
C TYR A 359 -3.99 17.54 -4.39
N GLU A 360 -2.69 17.79 -4.51
CA GLU A 360 -1.64 16.82 -4.19
C GLU A 360 -1.79 16.25 -2.76
N GLU A 361 -2.18 17.08 -1.80
CA GLU A 361 -2.37 16.68 -0.40
C GLU A 361 -3.46 15.62 -0.21
N ALA A 362 -4.47 15.61 -1.08
CA ALA A 362 -5.53 14.61 -1.08
C ALA A 362 -5.20 13.41 -1.98
N MET A 363 -4.58 13.66 -3.15
CA MET A 363 -4.31 12.62 -4.13
C MET A 363 -3.05 11.81 -3.83
N ARG A 364 -1.92 12.45 -3.46
CA ARG A 364 -0.67 11.73 -3.22
C ARG A 364 -0.75 10.87 -1.97
N ILE A 365 -0.27 9.65 -2.12
CA ILE A 365 -0.23 8.65 -1.06
C ILE A 365 1.19 8.11 -0.90
N PRO A 366 1.61 7.69 0.31
CA PRO A 366 2.83 6.92 0.46
C PRO A 366 2.67 5.58 -0.26
N MET A 367 3.71 5.12 -0.91
CA MET A 367 3.73 3.77 -1.48
C MET A 367 5.14 3.22 -1.42
N ILE A 368 5.30 2.13 -0.66
CA ILE A 368 6.56 1.40 -0.50
C ILE A 368 6.28 -0.06 -0.83
N CYS A 369 7.07 -0.65 -1.71
CA CYS A 369 7.01 -2.07 -2.04
C CYS A 369 8.37 -2.71 -1.77
N CYS A 370 8.39 -3.73 -0.91
CA CYS A 370 9.59 -4.46 -0.55
C CYS A 370 9.39 -5.96 -0.80
N TRP A 371 10.32 -6.57 -1.52
CA TRP A 371 10.41 -8.02 -1.67
C TRP A 371 11.88 -8.37 -1.83
N LYS A 372 12.47 -8.84 -0.76
CA LYS A 372 13.90 -9.07 -0.66
C LYS A 372 14.44 -9.96 -1.77
N GLY A 373 15.51 -9.50 -2.43
CA GLY A 373 16.12 -10.25 -3.54
C GLY A 373 15.32 -10.32 -4.85
N ARG A 374 14.14 -9.68 -4.89
CA ARG A 374 13.28 -9.61 -6.09
C ARG A 374 13.02 -8.18 -6.55
N LEU A 375 12.76 -7.27 -5.63
CA LEU A 375 12.65 -5.84 -5.91
C LEU A 375 13.93 -5.15 -5.42
N HIS A 376 14.56 -4.36 -6.29
CA HIS A 376 15.79 -3.65 -5.95
C HIS A 376 15.47 -2.29 -5.31
N PRO A 377 16.15 -1.92 -4.21
CA PRO A 377 15.93 -0.64 -3.54
C PRO A 377 16.14 0.54 -4.49
N GLN A 378 15.14 1.40 -4.57
CA GLN A 378 15.19 2.63 -5.38
C GLN A 378 14.10 3.63 -4.99
N ARG A 379 14.30 4.91 -5.35
CA ARG A 379 13.22 5.88 -5.47
C ARG A 379 12.73 5.86 -6.91
N SER A 380 11.40 5.84 -7.10
CA SER A 380 10.78 5.78 -8.41
C SER A 380 9.72 6.88 -8.53
N ASP A 381 9.76 7.60 -9.63
CA ASP A 381 8.74 8.59 -10.04
C ASP A 381 7.67 7.98 -10.97
N LEU A 382 7.62 6.65 -11.05
CA LEU A 382 6.59 5.95 -11.81
C LEU A 382 5.20 6.39 -11.36
N PRO A 383 4.30 6.80 -12.26
CA PRO A 383 2.98 7.34 -11.93
C PRO A 383 1.99 6.21 -11.61
N VAL A 384 2.24 5.49 -10.53
CA VAL A 384 1.37 4.39 -10.08
C VAL A 384 0.11 4.97 -9.44
N ALA A 385 -1.05 4.54 -9.90
CA ALA A 385 -2.30 4.75 -9.19
C ALA A 385 -2.58 3.61 -8.21
N PHE A 386 -3.25 3.91 -7.09
CA PHE A 386 -3.61 2.91 -6.08
C PHE A 386 -4.36 1.70 -6.66
N ALA A 387 -5.24 1.96 -7.62
CA ALA A 387 -5.98 0.93 -8.35
C ALA A 387 -5.10 -0.01 -9.20
N ASP A 388 -3.94 0.47 -9.66
CA ASP A 388 -3.01 -0.31 -10.48
C ASP A 388 -2.37 -1.47 -9.69
N LEU A 389 -2.47 -1.41 -8.36
CA LEU A 389 -1.97 -2.48 -7.50
C LEU A 389 -2.70 -3.80 -7.72
N TYR A 390 -3.98 -3.80 -8.16
CA TYR A 390 -4.69 -5.03 -8.48
C TYR A 390 -3.93 -5.91 -9.49
N PRO A 391 -3.76 -5.50 -10.76
CA PRO A 391 -3.06 -6.32 -11.75
C PRO A 391 -1.57 -6.45 -11.45
N THR A 392 -0.95 -5.43 -10.88
CA THR A 392 0.49 -5.42 -10.57
C THR A 392 0.83 -6.46 -9.52
N LEU A 393 0.07 -6.54 -8.41
CA LEU A 393 0.30 -7.53 -7.35
C LEU A 393 0.08 -8.95 -7.88
N LEU A 394 -1.01 -9.21 -8.59
CA LEU A 394 -1.28 -10.53 -9.15
C LEU A 394 -0.17 -10.96 -10.13
N SER A 395 0.34 -10.05 -10.95
CA SER A 395 1.45 -10.34 -11.87
C SER A 395 2.74 -10.63 -11.13
N LEU A 396 3.10 -9.83 -10.10
CA LEU A 396 4.28 -10.08 -9.25
C LEU A 396 4.19 -11.42 -8.52
N MET A 397 2.99 -11.83 -8.13
CA MET A 397 2.72 -13.10 -7.46
C MET A 397 2.58 -14.29 -8.44
N GLY A 398 2.83 -14.07 -9.73
CA GLY A 398 2.74 -15.11 -10.77
C GLY A 398 1.31 -15.53 -11.10
N ARG A 399 0.33 -14.63 -10.91
CA ARG A 399 -1.11 -14.86 -11.20
C ARG A 399 -1.63 -13.99 -12.36
N LYS A 400 -0.75 -13.57 -13.26
CA LYS A 400 -1.11 -12.69 -14.39
C LYS A 400 -2.20 -13.29 -15.28
N ALA A 401 -2.20 -14.60 -15.46
CA ALA A 401 -3.17 -15.30 -16.31
C ALA A 401 -4.59 -15.32 -15.71
N GLU A 402 -4.71 -15.13 -14.41
CA GLU A 402 -5.98 -15.12 -13.67
C GLU A 402 -6.58 -13.71 -13.50
N ILE A 403 -5.91 -12.66 -14.03
CA ILE A 403 -6.44 -11.30 -14.00
C ILE A 403 -7.68 -11.23 -14.92
N PRO A 404 -8.87 -10.86 -14.38
CA PRO A 404 -10.08 -10.73 -15.19
C PRO A 404 -9.95 -9.70 -16.31
N SER A 405 -10.59 -9.95 -17.44
CA SER A 405 -10.64 -9.00 -18.56
C SER A 405 -11.42 -7.70 -18.24
N THR A 406 -12.16 -7.67 -17.14
CA THR A 406 -12.87 -6.49 -16.64
C THR A 406 -11.95 -5.48 -15.95
N VAL A 407 -10.71 -5.86 -15.59
CA VAL A 407 -9.73 -4.96 -15.01
C VAL A 407 -9.35 -3.86 -15.99
N GLN A 408 -9.43 -2.60 -15.54
CA GLN A 408 -9.23 -1.41 -16.38
C GLN A 408 -7.89 -0.71 -16.11
N THR A 409 -7.18 -1.11 -15.06
CA THR A 409 -5.98 -0.44 -14.53
C THR A 409 -4.69 -1.04 -15.11
N HIS A 410 -3.56 -0.38 -14.87
CA HIS A 410 -2.28 -0.75 -15.45
C HIS A 410 -1.53 -1.80 -14.62
N ASP A 411 -0.92 -2.75 -15.30
CA ASP A 411 0.04 -3.69 -14.72
C ASP A 411 1.47 -3.12 -14.82
N TRP A 412 1.99 -2.63 -13.71
CA TRP A 412 3.34 -2.08 -13.59
C TRP A 412 4.40 -3.11 -13.17
N SER A 413 4.07 -4.40 -13.07
CA SER A 413 4.96 -5.43 -12.54
C SER A 413 6.35 -5.47 -13.18
N ARG A 414 6.45 -5.24 -14.49
CA ARG A 414 7.72 -5.23 -15.23
C ARG A 414 8.61 -4.04 -14.82
N TYR A 415 8.01 -2.90 -14.45
CA TYR A 415 8.76 -1.75 -13.93
C TYR A 415 9.23 -2.01 -12.51
N PHE A 416 8.41 -2.62 -11.68
CA PHE A 416 8.79 -3.03 -10.32
C PHE A 416 9.96 -4.01 -10.36
N LEU A 417 9.97 -4.96 -11.29
CA LEU A 417 11.06 -5.92 -11.49
C LEU A 417 12.25 -5.35 -12.26
N GLN A 418 12.20 -4.07 -12.65
CA GLN A 418 13.23 -3.42 -13.49
C GLN A 418 13.47 -4.10 -14.86
N GLU A 419 12.53 -4.89 -15.34
CA GLU A 419 12.53 -5.46 -16.69
C GLU A 419 12.19 -4.40 -17.74
N GLN A 420 11.55 -3.32 -17.33
CA GLN A 420 11.27 -2.12 -18.11
C GLN A 420 11.58 -0.90 -17.23
N ILE A 421 12.40 0.02 -17.74
CA ILE A 421 12.93 1.15 -16.95
C ILE A 421 12.45 2.52 -17.45
N GLN A 422 11.92 2.59 -18.70
CA GLN A 422 11.42 3.84 -19.26
C GLN A 422 9.91 3.96 -19.01
N THR A 423 9.52 4.94 -18.22
CA THR A 423 8.11 5.32 -18.06
C THR A 423 7.57 5.81 -19.41
N PRO A 424 6.38 5.38 -19.86
CA PRO A 424 5.76 5.93 -21.06
C PRO A 424 5.61 7.44 -20.97
N GLU A 425 5.99 8.17 -22.02
CA GLU A 425 5.91 9.64 -22.07
C GLU A 425 4.48 10.18 -21.90
N ASP A 426 3.49 9.37 -22.31
CA ASP A 426 2.06 9.64 -22.22
C ASP A 426 1.43 9.10 -20.94
N ALA A 427 2.22 8.58 -20.00
CA ALA A 427 1.72 8.07 -18.74
C ALA A 427 1.05 9.18 -17.90
N PHE A 428 -0.11 8.86 -17.38
CA PHE A 428 -0.86 9.73 -16.49
C PHE A 428 -1.66 8.90 -15.47
N GLN A 429 -2.13 9.58 -14.43
CA GLN A 429 -3.03 9.03 -13.42
C GLN A 429 -4.39 9.71 -13.55
N PRO A 430 -5.50 8.95 -13.69
CA PRO A 430 -6.83 9.54 -13.78
C PRO A 430 -7.30 10.05 -12.41
N TYR A 431 -8.15 11.08 -12.44
CA TYR A 431 -8.87 11.61 -11.28
C TYR A 431 -10.37 11.50 -11.48
N TYR A 432 -11.05 11.08 -10.44
CA TYR A 432 -12.50 10.91 -10.39
C TYR A 432 -13.10 11.64 -9.18
N TYR A 433 -14.25 12.25 -9.41
CA TYR A 433 -15.27 12.58 -8.43
C TYR A 433 -16.63 12.28 -9.06
N CYS A 434 -17.43 11.48 -8.40
CA CYS A 434 -18.79 11.17 -8.83
C CYS A 434 -19.79 11.73 -7.82
N GLU A 435 -20.97 12.11 -8.32
CA GLU A 435 -22.11 12.46 -7.49
C GLU A 435 -23.11 11.32 -7.52
N PRO A 436 -23.22 10.48 -6.48
CA PRO A 436 -24.10 9.30 -6.50
C PRO A 436 -25.56 9.61 -6.79
N SER A 437 -26.03 10.77 -6.31
CA SER A 437 -27.41 11.23 -6.50
C SER A 437 -27.69 11.81 -7.91
N ASP A 438 -26.63 12.19 -8.65
CA ASP A 438 -26.73 12.78 -9.99
C ASP A 438 -25.60 12.30 -10.91
N PRO A 439 -25.78 11.21 -11.65
CA PRO A 439 -24.76 10.66 -12.54
C PRO A 439 -24.42 11.57 -13.73
N THR A 440 -25.08 12.73 -13.87
CA THR A 440 -24.77 13.75 -14.87
C THR A 440 -23.87 14.86 -14.35
N SER A 441 -23.50 14.77 -13.06
CA SER A 441 -22.60 15.69 -12.36
C SER A 441 -21.36 14.96 -11.84
N GLY A 442 -20.27 15.71 -11.67
CA GLY A 442 -19.01 15.20 -11.15
C GLY A 442 -17.79 15.80 -11.82
N ARG A 443 -16.63 15.24 -11.53
CA ARG A 443 -15.34 15.69 -12.08
C ARG A 443 -14.57 14.53 -12.68
N ARG A 444 -13.86 14.83 -13.77
CA ARG A 444 -12.87 13.92 -14.35
C ARG A 444 -11.60 14.70 -14.65
N GLY A 445 -10.48 14.06 -14.47
CA GLY A 445 -9.20 14.69 -14.71
C GLY A 445 -8.09 13.70 -14.99
N ILE A 446 -6.96 14.25 -15.36
CA ILE A 446 -5.69 13.52 -15.51
C ILE A 446 -4.57 14.30 -14.83
N ARG A 447 -3.70 13.55 -14.18
CA ARG A 447 -2.46 14.02 -13.56
C ARG A 447 -1.29 13.42 -14.33
N THR A 448 -0.56 14.25 -15.03
CA THR A 448 0.67 13.88 -15.76
C THR A 448 1.90 14.21 -14.91
N ALA A 449 3.11 13.91 -15.39
CA ALA A 449 4.35 14.33 -14.73
C ALA A 449 4.39 15.85 -14.48
N ARG A 450 3.76 16.66 -15.34
CA ARG A 450 3.82 18.12 -15.26
C ARG A 450 2.50 18.79 -14.87
N TYR A 451 1.36 18.30 -15.35
CA TYR A 451 0.09 18.99 -15.24
C TYR A 451 -0.94 18.19 -14.45
N THR A 452 -1.76 18.91 -13.66
CA THR A 452 -3.05 18.44 -13.18
C THR A 452 -4.13 19.18 -13.95
N TYR A 453 -4.94 18.43 -14.72
CA TYR A 453 -6.04 18.93 -15.54
C TYR A 453 -7.34 18.30 -15.08
N VAL A 454 -8.34 19.12 -14.75
CA VAL A 454 -9.64 18.64 -14.24
C VAL A 454 -10.78 19.43 -14.87
N VAL A 455 -11.87 18.73 -15.21
CA VAL A 455 -13.11 19.31 -15.71
C VAL A 455 -14.23 18.96 -14.74
N ASP A 456 -14.98 20.00 -14.32
CA ASP A 456 -16.23 19.88 -13.57
C ASP A 456 -17.43 19.93 -14.52
N VAL A 457 -18.33 18.99 -14.34
CA VAL A 457 -19.59 18.92 -15.07
C VAL A 457 -20.73 18.95 -14.07
N GLN A 458 -21.69 19.82 -14.28
CA GLN A 458 -22.90 19.92 -13.48
C GLN A 458 -24.11 19.78 -14.40
N LYS A 459 -24.97 18.80 -14.11
CA LYS A 459 -26.19 18.51 -14.92
C LYS A 459 -25.87 18.40 -16.42
N GLY A 460 -24.78 17.67 -16.74
CA GLY A 460 -24.35 17.43 -18.11
C GLY A 460 -23.68 18.60 -18.83
N LYS A 461 -23.34 19.69 -18.14
CA LYS A 461 -22.66 20.85 -18.72
C LYS A 461 -21.32 21.09 -18.03
N VAL A 462 -20.28 21.37 -18.80
CA VAL A 462 -18.99 21.81 -18.26
C VAL A 462 -19.19 23.18 -17.59
N THR A 463 -18.86 23.26 -16.30
CA THR A 463 -19.01 24.47 -15.48
C THR A 463 -17.69 25.09 -15.09
N GLN A 464 -16.63 24.27 -14.96
CA GLN A 464 -15.31 24.73 -14.55
C GLN A 464 -14.22 23.85 -15.16
N THR A 465 -13.07 24.45 -15.43
CA THR A 465 -11.86 23.74 -15.82
C THR A 465 -10.69 24.25 -14.97
N TRP A 466 -9.86 23.32 -14.49
CA TRP A 466 -8.62 23.61 -13.79
C TRP A 466 -7.44 23.05 -14.57
N LEU A 467 -6.39 23.84 -14.60
CA LEU A 467 -5.06 23.43 -15.09
C LEU A 467 -4.00 23.99 -14.16
N TYR A 468 -3.21 23.11 -13.55
CA TYR A 468 -2.06 23.48 -12.73
C TYR A 468 -0.78 22.92 -13.34
N ASP A 469 0.26 23.76 -13.45
CA ASP A 469 1.61 23.35 -13.85
C ASP A 469 2.40 22.99 -12.59
N ARG A 470 2.47 21.73 -12.25
CA ARG A 470 3.08 21.20 -11.02
C ARG A 470 4.59 21.48 -10.92
N THR A 471 5.27 21.81 -12.04
CA THR A 471 6.70 22.14 -12.03
C THR A 471 6.97 23.57 -11.61
N THR A 472 6.08 24.50 -11.92
CA THR A 472 6.20 25.94 -11.59
C THR A 472 5.30 26.35 -10.43
N ASP A 473 4.25 25.58 -10.17
CA ASP A 473 3.27 25.79 -9.11
C ASP A 473 2.96 24.43 -8.39
N PRO A 474 3.94 23.87 -7.66
CA PRO A 474 3.76 22.61 -6.97
C PRO A 474 2.65 22.66 -5.89
N GLY A 475 2.35 23.86 -5.38
CA GLY A 475 1.26 24.08 -4.42
C GLY A 475 -0.11 24.26 -5.06
N GLN A 476 -0.25 24.17 -6.39
CA GLN A 476 -1.52 24.27 -7.12
C GLN A 476 -2.36 25.52 -6.73
N LEU A 477 -1.71 26.67 -6.62
CA LEU A 477 -2.33 27.94 -6.21
C LEU A 477 -2.94 28.72 -7.39
N HIS A 478 -2.41 28.51 -8.61
CA HIS A 478 -2.73 29.32 -9.77
C HIS A 478 -3.36 28.45 -10.88
N ASN A 479 -4.67 28.53 -11.02
CA ASN A 479 -5.34 27.93 -12.16
C ASN A 479 -4.99 28.69 -13.44
N VAL A 480 -4.25 28.06 -14.36
CA VAL A 480 -3.80 28.64 -15.62
C VAL A 480 -4.64 28.21 -16.84
N ALA A 481 -5.81 27.61 -16.63
CA ALA A 481 -6.65 27.07 -17.71
C ALA A 481 -7.02 28.15 -18.76
N GLU A 482 -7.40 29.35 -18.32
CA GLU A 482 -7.79 30.43 -19.22
C GLU A 482 -6.61 30.96 -20.03
N SER A 483 -5.39 30.97 -19.46
CA SER A 483 -4.17 31.46 -20.11
C SER A 483 -3.50 30.42 -21.02
N GLN A 484 -3.89 29.12 -20.91
CA GLN A 484 -3.30 28.05 -21.68
C GLN A 484 -4.37 27.17 -22.40
N PRO A 485 -5.25 27.75 -23.24
CA PRO A 485 -6.36 27.00 -23.87
C PRO A 485 -5.88 25.84 -24.73
N ALA A 486 -4.82 26.02 -25.52
CA ALA A 486 -4.27 24.94 -26.35
C ALA A 486 -3.75 23.74 -25.53
N ARG A 487 -3.23 23.99 -24.32
CA ARG A 487 -2.83 22.92 -23.39
C ARG A 487 -4.06 22.21 -22.84
N CYS A 488 -5.08 22.95 -22.44
CA CYS A 488 -6.36 22.39 -22.00
C CYS A 488 -6.98 21.48 -23.07
N ASP A 489 -6.97 21.90 -24.34
CA ASP A 489 -7.51 21.13 -25.45
C ASP A 489 -6.74 19.82 -25.64
N SER A 490 -5.40 19.87 -25.61
CA SER A 490 -4.57 18.67 -25.70
C SER A 490 -4.86 17.66 -24.58
N LEU A 491 -4.92 18.12 -23.33
CA LEU A 491 -5.19 17.27 -22.15
C LEU A 491 -6.65 16.78 -22.14
N ARG A 492 -7.60 17.59 -22.63
CA ARG A 492 -8.99 17.17 -22.83
C ARG A 492 -9.09 16.01 -23.81
N GLN A 493 -8.37 16.04 -24.93
CA GLN A 493 -8.36 14.93 -25.89
C GLN A 493 -7.82 13.64 -25.27
N THR A 494 -6.74 13.72 -24.48
CA THR A 494 -6.22 12.57 -23.72
C THR A 494 -7.28 12.03 -22.76
N LEU A 495 -7.95 12.91 -22.01
CA LEU A 495 -9.03 12.53 -21.09
C LEU A 495 -10.21 11.86 -21.82
N ILE A 496 -10.65 12.42 -22.95
CA ILE A 496 -11.74 11.84 -23.77
C ILE A 496 -11.36 10.44 -24.25
N GLN A 497 -10.16 10.23 -24.76
CA GLN A 497 -9.68 8.92 -25.18
C GLN A 497 -9.67 7.91 -24.02
N TRP A 498 -9.21 8.34 -22.86
CA TRP A 498 -9.20 7.52 -21.65
C TRP A 498 -10.61 7.12 -21.19
N LEU A 499 -11.53 8.08 -21.09
CA LEU A 499 -12.91 7.83 -20.70
C LEU A 499 -13.62 6.91 -21.70
N GLY A 500 -13.33 7.07 -23.00
CA GLY A 500 -13.81 6.16 -24.05
C GLY A 500 -13.30 4.74 -23.88
N LYS A 501 -12.00 4.58 -23.62
CA LYS A 501 -11.35 3.27 -23.38
C LYS A 501 -11.91 2.58 -22.12
N THR A 502 -12.22 3.32 -21.08
CA THR A 502 -12.76 2.78 -19.82
C THR A 502 -14.27 2.72 -19.78
N HIS A 503 -14.94 3.06 -20.89
CA HIS A 503 -16.42 3.09 -21.03
C HIS A 503 -17.09 4.02 -19.99
N ASP A 504 -16.42 5.11 -19.59
CA ASP A 504 -17.00 6.08 -18.67
C ASP A 504 -18.04 6.94 -19.45
N PRO A 505 -19.32 6.91 -19.04
CA PRO A 505 -20.39 7.65 -19.73
C PRO A 505 -20.20 9.18 -19.69
N PHE A 506 -19.30 9.67 -18.88
CA PHE A 506 -18.96 11.09 -18.74
C PHE A 506 -18.33 11.68 -20.01
N VAL A 507 -17.77 10.82 -20.88
CA VAL A 507 -17.16 11.22 -22.15
C VAL A 507 -18.08 12.08 -23.01
N LYS A 508 -19.39 11.79 -23.02
CA LYS A 508 -20.38 12.54 -23.80
C LYS A 508 -20.50 14.02 -23.45
N TYR A 509 -20.11 14.41 -22.22
CA TYR A 509 -20.16 15.80 -21.79
C TYR A 509 -18.91 16.61 -22.16
N LEU A 510 -17.85 15.94 -22.60
CA LEU A 510 -16.57 16.55 -22.98
C LEU A 510 -16.38 16.66 -24.49
N THR A 511 -17.23 16.04 -25.29
CA THR A 511 -17.11 15.96 -26.75
C THR A 511 -17.88 17.08 -27.49
N HIS A 512 -18.47 18.02 -26.78
CA HIS A 512 -19.25 19.15 -27.34
C HIS A 512 -18.63 20.49 -27.02
#